data_841527672b1220b3897eaf985e5a4152
#
_entry.id   841527672b1220b3897eaf985e5a4152
#
_cell.length_a   1.000
_cell.length_b   1.000
_cell.length_c   1.000
_cell.angle_alpha   90.00
_cell.angle_beta   90.00
_cell.angle_gamma   90.00
#
_symmetry.space_group_name_H-M   'P 1'
#
loop_
_entity.id
_entity.type
_entity.pdbx_description
1 polymer ?
#
loop_
_entity_poly.entity_id
_entity_poly.type
_entity_poly.pdbx_seq_one_letter_code
_entity_poly.pdbx_strand_id
1 'polypeptide(L)'
;MLVFASLASAATFLHWDRFHFGHVSFITWVVLYVTTPVLVLLVILLNGRADDGAPEGGDVTIPPPWRYALALVGAAASVTGFVLFAVPSLLIGVWAWEVTPLTARIVGVVLTLPGMVNIWMLWDSRWSAFRRVFQAQLVSLACIVIAIVVRFGDLEWERPAAWLFSVGIAVSAVVYATFYVTLERRQRRAMRHP
;
A
#
# COMPACT_ATOMS: atom_id res chain seq x y z
N MET A 1 -7.94 1.60 1.81
CA MET A 1 -8.51 2.22 0.59
C MET A 1 -9.03 3.63 0.84
N LEU A 2 -9.87 3.90 1.85
CA LEU A 2 -10.42 5.24 2.10
C LEU A 2 -9.32 6.31 2.25
N VAL A 3 -8.35 6.12 3.14
CA VAL A 3 -7.22 7.04 3.37
C VAL A 3 -6.45 7.32 2.07
N PHE A 4 -6.08 6.27 1.35
CA PHE A 4 -5.39 6.39 0.07
C PHE A 4 -6.16 7.25 -0.93
N ALA A 5 -7.43 6.94 -1.18
CA ALA A 5 -8.24 7.65 -2.17
C ALA A 5 -8.50 9.11 -1.75
N SER A 6 -8.71 9.37 -0.45
CA SER A 6 -8.88 10.73 0.07
C SER A 6 -7.61 11.57 -0.07
N LEU A 7 -6.43 11.00 0.23
CA LEU A 7 -5.16 11.69 0.06
C LEU A 7 -4.83 11.91 -1.42
N ALA A 8 -5.15 10.95 -2.31
CA ALA A 8 -4.98 11.12 -3.75
C ALA A 8 -5.87 12.25 -4.30
N SER A 9 -7.13 12.32 -3.85
CA SER A 9 -8.02 13.46 -4.16
C SER A 9 -7.44 14.77 -3.67
N ALA A 10 -6.97 14.83 -2.42
CA ALA A 10 -6.37 16.03 -1.85
C ALA A 10 -5.10 16.46 -2.62
N ALA A 11 -4.23 15.52 -3.00
CA ALA A 11 -3.06 15.83 -3.83
C ALA A 11 -3.46 16.42 -5.18
N THR A 12 -4.53 15.89 -5.80
CA THR A 12 -5.06 16.40 -7.06
C THR A 12 -5.55 17.84 -6.93
N PHE A 13 -6.31 18.16 -5.89
CA PHE A 13 -6.80 19.51 -5.65
C PHE A 13 -5.69 20.50 -5.28
N LEU A 14 -4.68 20.05 -4.51
CA LEU A 14 -3.53 20.88 -4.15
C LEU A 14 -2.64 21.25 -5.35
N HIS A 15 -2.70 20.48 -6.43
CA HIS A 15 -1.90 20.69 -7.64
C HIS A 15 -2.77 20.82 -8.88
N TRP A 16 -3.99 21.37 -8.71
CA TRP A 16 -4.97 21.50 -9.79
C TRP A 16 -4.43 22.19 -11.03
N ASP A 17 -3.59 23.21 -10.85
CA ASP A 17 -2.92 23.97 -11.90
C ASP A 17 -1.91 23.18 -12.75
N ARG A 18 -1.49 22.02 -12.29
CA ARG A 18 -0.53 21.15 -12.97
C ARG A 18 -1.16 20.15 -13.94
N PHE A 19 -2.48 20.10 -13.98
CA PHE A 19 -3.20 19.13 -14.80
C PHE A 19 -3.73 19.73 -16.10
N HIS A 20 -3.72 18.92 -17.16
CA HIS A 20 -4.26 19.28 -18.48
C HIS A 20 -5.74 18.87 -18.55
N PHE A 21 -6.65 19.81 -18.34
CA PHE A 21 -8.09 19.59 -18.17
C PHE A 21 -8.82 18.97 -19.38
N GLY A 22 -8.27 19.01 -20.58
CA GLY A 22 -8.87 18.42 -21.78
C GLY A 22 -8.53 16.95 -22.03
N HIS A 23 -7.65 16.34 -21.22
CA HIS A 23 -7.21 14.95 -21.44
C HIS A 23 -8.14 13.94 -20.76
N VAL A 24 -8.55 12.91 -21.52
CA VAL A 24 -9.38 11.81 -21.01
C VAL A 24 -8.76 11.14 -19.77
N SER A 25 -7.44 10.98 -19.75
CA SER A 25 -6.72 10.42 -18.60
C SER A 25 -6.89 11.25 -17.33
N PHE A 26 -6.92 12.58 -17.43
CA PHE A 26 -7.17 13.46 -16.29
C PHE A 26 -8.61 13.34 -15.79
N ILE A 27 -9.58 13.35 -16.69
CA ILE A 27 -11.00 13.20 -16.34
C ILE A 27 -11.21 11.85 -15.64
N THR A 28 -10.65 10.77 -16.21
CA THR A 28 -10.71 9.43 -15.61
C THR A 28 -10.08 9.40 -14.23
N TRP A 29 -8.91 10.02 -14.05
CA TRP A 29 -8.24 10.14 -12.77
C TRP A 29 -9.12 10.85 -11.73
N VAL A 30 -9.64 12.03 -12.06
CA VAL A 30 -10.49 12.81 -11.15
C VAL A 30 -11.76 12.04 -10.78
N VAL A 31 -12.45 11.49 -11.77
CA VAL A 31 -13.67 10.69 -11.50
C VAL A 31 -13.35 9.52 -10.56
N LEU A 32 -12.32 8.74 -10.84
CA LEU A 32 -11.94 7.61 -10.00
C LEU A 32 -11.60 8.04 -8.57
N TYR A 33 -10.73 9.03 -8.41
CA TYR A 33 -10.24 9.39 -7.07
C TYR A 33 -11.20 10.24 -6.25
N VAL A 34 -12.12 10.97 -6.87
CA VAL A 34 -13.17 11.70 -6.15
C VAL A 34 -14.34 10.78 -5.80
N THR A 35 -14.70 9.82 -6.66
CA THR A 35 -15.81 8.90 -6.38
C THR A 35 -15.41 7.75 -5.46
N THR A 36 -14.17 7.24 -5.54
CA THR A 36 -13.71 6.10 -4.74
C THR A 36 -13.86 6.28 -3.23
N PRO A 37 -13.51 7.42 -2.60
CA PRO A 37 -13.73 7.62 -1.17
C PRO A 37 -15.18 7.44 -0.77
N VAL A 38 -16.10 8.00 -1.57
CA VAL A 38 -17.54 7.90 -1.31
C VAL A 38 -18.03 6.47 -1.44
N LEU A 39 -17.62 5.78 -2.52
CA LEU A 39 -17.99 4.38 -2.75
C LEU A 39 -17.45 3.47 -1.65
N VAL A 40 -16.19 3.65 -1.25
CA VAL A 40 -15.58 2.87 -0.16
C VAL A 40 -16.29 3.12 1.16
N LEU A 41 -16.65 4.37 1.45
CA LEU A 41 -17.42 4.70 2.66
C LEU A 41 -18.80 4.03 2.64
N LEU A 42 -19.51 4.09 1.50
CA LEU A 42 -20.80 3.41 1.34
C LEU A 42 -20.67 1.90 1.55
N VAL A 43 -19.64 1.27 0.96
CA VAL A 43 -19.38 -0.17 1.15
C VAL A 43 -19.10 -0.49 2.61
N ILE A 44 -18.31 0.32 3.32
CA ILE A 44 -18.04 0.13 4.76
C ILE A 44 -19.35 0.22 5.56
N LEU A 45 -20.18 1.22 5.29
CA LEU A 45 -21.42 1.41 6.01
C LEU A 45 -22.47 0.31 5.74
N LEU A 46 -22.51 -0.20 4.51
CA LEU A 46 -23.44 -1.26 4.11
C LEU A 46 -22.94 -2.64 4.59
N ASN A 47 -21.66 -2.96 4.40
CA ASN A 47 -21.10 -4.25 4.79
C ASN A 47 -20.78 -4.38 6.27
N GLY A 48 -20.56 -3.27 6.99
CA GLY A 48 -20.29 -3.31 8.42
C GLY A 48 -21.44 -3.91 9.26
N ARG A 49 -22.61 -4.11 8.64
CA ARG A 49 -23.75 -4.82 9.25
C ARG A 49 -23.87 -6.29 8.81
N ALA A 50 -23.14 -6.68 7.75
CA ALA A 50 -23.24 -8.01 7.17
C ALA A 50 -22.07 -8.93 7.57
N ASP A 51 -20.90 -8.37 7.93
CA ASP A 51 -19.74 -9.13 8.42
C ASP A 51 -19.79 -9.13 9.95
N ASP A 52 -20.10 -10.29 10.53
CA ASP A 52 -20.08 -10.53 11.99
C ASP A 52 -18.65 -10.65 12.56
N GLY A 53 -17.64 -10.58 11.70
CA GLY A 53 -16.23 -10.73 12.10
C GLY A 53 -15.84 -12.15 12.46
N ALA A 54 -16.73 -13.13 12.31
CA ALA A 54 -16.44 -14.53 12.60
C ALA A 54 -15.50 -15.14 11.56
N PRO A 55 -14.54 -15.99 11.96
CA PRO A 55 -13.73 -16.75 11.02
C PRO A 55 -14.60 -17.69 10.18
N GLU A 56 -14.39 -17.72 8.87
CA GLU A 56 -14.99 -18.73 8.00
C GLU A 56 -14.48 -20.14 8.39
N GLY A 57 -15.31 -21.17 8.17
CA GLY A 57 -14.90 -22.55 8.45
C GLY A 57 -13.58 -22.91 7.75
N GLY A 58 -12.59 -23.31 8.57
CA GLY A 58 -11.23 -23.61 8.08
C GLY A 58 -10.31 -22.40 7.88
N ASP A 59 -10.72 -21.19 8.28
CA ASP A 59 -9.84 -20.02 8.22
C ASP A 59 -8.67 -20.12 9.20
N VAL A 60 -7.52 -19.60 8.79
CA VAL A 60 -6.28 -19.64 9.58
C VAL A 60 -6.00 -18.30 10.21
N THR A 61 -5.70 -18.31 11.50
CA THR A 61 -5.30 -17.10 12.22
C THR A 61 -3.84 -16.74 11.89
N ILE A 62 -3.61 -15.46 11.59
CA ILE A 62 -2.27 -14.91 11.36
C ILE A 62 -1.51 -14.90 12.69
N PRO A 63 -0.34 -15.56 12.78
CA PRO A 63 0.44 -15.61 14.02
C PRO A 63 0.88 -14.22 14.51
N PRO A 64 0.84 -13.94 15.82
CA PRO A 64 1.21 -12.65 16.38
C PRO A 64 2.56 -12.08 15.93
N PRO A 65 3.66 -12.86 15.83
CA PRO A 65 4.94 -12.31 15.37
C PRO A 65 4.88 -11.69 13.98
N TRP A 66 4.14 -12.31 13.06
CA TRP A 66 3.92 -11.76 11.72
C TRP A 66 3.10 -10.47 11.75
N ARG A 67 2.06 -10.43 12.57
CA ARG A 67 1.21 -9.25 12.72
C ARG A 67 2.02 -8.05 13.21
N TYR A 68 2.83 -8.22 14.25
CA TYR A 68 3.67 -7.14 14.79
C TYR A 68 4.79 -6.72 13.83
N ALA A 69 5.49 -7.68 13.21
CA ALA A 69 6.55 -7.38 12.26
C ALA A 69 6.03 -6.59 11.05
N LEU A 70 4.92 -7.04 10.46
CA LEU A 70 4.32 -6.35 9.32
C LEU A 70 3.69 -5.01 9.72
N ALA A 71 3.09 -4.91 10.91
CA ALA A 71 2.57 -3.64 11.41
C ALA A 71 3.69 -2.60 11.63
N LEU A 72 4.86 -3.01 12.12
CA LEU A 72 6.01 -2.12 12.26
C LEU A 72 6.48 -1.59 10.89
N VAL A 73 6.63 -2.48 9.89
CA VAL A 73 6.95 -2.07 8.52
C VAL A 73 5.87 -1.16 7.95
N GLY A 74 4.60 -1.48 8.20
CA GLY A 74 3.47 -0.67 7.79
C GLY A 74 3.44 0.71 8.44
N ALA A 75 3.78 0.80 9.72
CA ALA A 75 3.89 2.07 10.44
C ALA A 75 5.02 2.95 9.85
N ALA A 76 6.19 2.37 9.60
CA ALA A 76 7.29 3.09 8.97
C ALA A 76 6.91 3.61 7.57
N ALA A 77 6.31 2.76 6.74
CA ALA A 77 5.81 3.17 5.42
C ALA A 77 4.75 4.28 5.50
N SER A 78 3.80 4.17 6.45
CA SER A 78 2.77 5.20 6.67
C SER A 78 3.38 6.53 7.11
N VAL A 79 4.30 6.52 8.05
CA VAL A 79 4.98 7.75 8.53
C VAL A 79 5.73 8.41 7.38
N THR A 80 6.54 7.66 6.63
CA THR A 80 7.24 8.18 5.44
C THR A 80 6.24 8.73 4.42
N GLY A 81 5.16 8.00 4.17
CA GLY A 81 4.11 8.42 3.25
C GLY A 81 3.42 9.72 3.67
N PHE A 82 3.07 9.86 4.94
CA PHE A 82 2.47 11.11 5.47
C PHE A 82 3.45 12.28 5.44
N VAL A 83 4.73 12.08 5.73
CA VAL A 83 5.76 13.14 5.62
C VAL A 83 5.92 13.60 4.19
N LEU A 84 6.04 12.67 3.23
CA LEU A 84 6.09 12.99 1.79
C LEU A 84 4.85 13.73 1.31
N PHE A 85 3.69 13.40 1.87
CA PHE A 85 2.44 14.07 1.52
C PHE A 85 2.34 15.47 2.12
N ALA A 86 2.55 15.61 3.43
CA ALA A 86 2.32 16.85 4.17
C ALA A 86 3.41 17.90 3.92
N VAL A 87 4.68 17.47 3.99
CA VAL A 87 5.84 18.35 3.89
C VAL A 87 6.87 17.75 2.93
N PRO A 88 6.56 17.68 1.62
CA PRO A 88 7.43 17.02 0.63
C PRO A 88 8.84 17.63 0.58
N SER A 89 9.00 18.92 0.89
CA SER A 89 10.28 19.62 0.92
C SER A 89 11.32 18.99 1.87
N LEU A 90 10.89 18.28 2.92
CA LEU A 90 11.80 17.61 3.84
C LEU A 90 12.52 16.41 3.21
N LEU A 91 11.89 15.73 2.24
CA LEU A 91 12.38 14.49 1.68
C LEU A 91 12.76 14.55 0.21
N ILE A 92 12.30 15.55 -0.56
CA ILE A 92 12.60 15.69 -1.98
C ILE A 92 14.12 15.72 -2.25
N GLY A 93 14.87 16.48 -1.47
CA GLY A 93 16.33 16.63 -1.66
C GLY A 93 17.15 15.39 -1.36
N VAL A 94 16.60 14.46 -0.59
CA VAL A 94 17.26 13.21 -0.18
C VAL A 94 16.60 11.96 -0.75
N TRP A 95 15.51 12.11 -1.50
CA TRP A 95 14.75 10.97 -2.05
C TRP A 95 15.56 10.14 -3.05
N ALA A 96 15.16 8.91 -3.28
CA ALA A 96 15.89 7.93 -4.08
C ALA A 96 16.06 8.29 -5.57
N TRP A 97 15.23 9.18 -6.08
CA TRP A 97 15.30 9.75 -7.44
C TRP A 97 14.75 11.19 -7.42
N GLU A 98 14.92 11.93 -8.49
CA GLU A 98 14.36 13.28 -8.59
C GLU A 98 12.83 13.27 -8.62
N VAL A 99 12.22 14.00 -7.69
CA VAL A 99 10.77 14.10 -7.57
C VAL A 99 10.32 15.55 -7.45
N THR A 100 9.21 15.85 -8.11
CA THR A 100 8.49 17.12 -7.89
C THR A 100 7.63 17.04 -6.62
N PRO A 101 7.17 18.18 -6.07
CA PRO A 101 6.25 18.16 -4.92
C PRO A 101 4.98 17.34 -5.16
N LEU A 102 4.42 17.37 -6.38
CA LEU A 102 3.27 16.54 -6.75
C LEU A 102 3.63 15.05 -6.73
N THR A 103 4.74 14.68 -7.39
CA THR A 103 5.19 13.28 -7.43
C THR A 103 5.49 12.76 -6.03
N ALA A 104 6.15 13.55 -5.18
CA ALA A 104 6.44 13.18 -3.79
C ALA A 104 5.14 12.90 -3.00
N ARG A 105 4.11 13.75 -3.15
CA ARG A 105 2.81 13.52 -2.54
C ARG A 105 2.14 12.24 -3.03
N ILE A 106 2.17 11.96 -4.34
CA ILE A 106 1.60 10.72 -4.89
C ILE A 106 2.34 9.49 -4.38
N VAL A 107 3.69 9.52 -4.34
CA VAL A 107 4.49 8.44 -3.72
C VAL A 107 4.10 8.27 -2.25
N GLY A 108 3.96 9.37 -1.52
CA GLY A 108 3.48 9.36 -0.14
C GLY A 108 2.13 8.67 0.02
N VAL A 109 1.16 9.01 -0.85
CA VAL A 109 -0.16 8.37 -0.86
C VAL A 109 -0.06 6.87 -1.10
N VAL A 110 0.77 6.43 -2.07
CA VAL A 110 0.97 5.00 -2.37
C VAL A 110 1.53 4.25 -1.17
N LEU A 111 2.47 4.83 -0.43
CA LEU A 111 3.06 4.21 0.76
C LEU A 111 2.06 4.01 1.91
N THR A 112 0.96 4.76 1.95
CA THR A 112 -0.08 4.55 2.97
C THR A 112 -0.87 3.25 2.76
N LEU A 113 -0.95 2.70 1.55
CA LEU A 113 -1.70 1.48 1.27
C LEU A 113 -1.17 0.26 2.04
N PRO A 114 0.09 -0.18 1.85
CA PRO A 114 0.63 -1.29 2.62
C PRO A 114 0.67 -0.95 4.11
N GLY A 115 0.91 0.32 4.44
CA GLY A 115 0.91 0.79 5.82
C GLY A 115 -0.41 0.49 6.54
N MET A 116 -1.51 0.94 6.00
CA MET A 116 -2.84 0.75 6.60
C MET A 116 -3.23 -0.72 6.65
N VAL A 117 -2.94 -1.51 5.61
CA VAL A 117 -3.25 -2.94 5.58
C VAL A 117 -2.50 -3.69 6.68
N ASN A 118 -1.20 -3.43 6.79
CA ASN A 118 -0.35 -4.11 7.77
C ASN A 118 -0.73 -3.73 9.22
N ILE A 119 -1.07 -2.46 9.47
CA ILE A 119 -1.53 -2.00 10.78
C ILE A 119 -2.89 -2.62 11.11
N TRP A 120 -3.80 -2.75 10.13
CA TRP A 120 -5.12 -3.34 10.34
C TRP A 120 -5.06 -4.79 10.83
N MET A 121 -4.02 -5.54 10.48
CA MET A 121 -3.82 -6.91 10.99
C MET A 121 -3.65 -7.01 12.51
N LEU A 122 -3.41 -5.91 13.22
CA LEU A 122 -3.38 -5.91 14.69
C LEU A 122 -4.77 -6.15 15.29
N TRP A 123 -5.82 -5.73 14.60
CA TRP A 123 -7.22 -5.87 15.04
C TRP A 123 -7.92 -7.08 14.43
N ASP A 124 -7.65 -7.35 13.15
CA ASP A 124 -8.20 -8.52 12.47
C ASP A 124 -7.07 -9.53 12.18
N SER A 125 -7.21 -10.75 12.67
CA SER A 125 -6.22 -11.81 12.49
C SER A 125 -6.63 -12.88 11.48
N ARG A 126 -7.76 -12.72 10.81
CA ARG A 126 -8.30 -13.67 9.84
C ARG A 126 -7.49 -13.64 8.54
N TRP A 127 -6.93 -14.76 8.12
CA TRP A 127 -6.19 -14.82 6.86
C TRP A 127 -7.09 -14.57 5.64
N SER A 128 -8.34 -15.07 5.66
CA SER A 128 -9.32 -14.85 4.59
C SER A 128 -9.51 -13.37 4.25
N ALA A 129 -9.57 -12.50 5.27
CA ALA A 129 -9.73 -11.06 5.11
C ALA A 129 -8.56 -10.40 4.36
N PHE A 130 -7.35 -10.91 4.52
CA PHE A 130 -6.13 -10.30 3.95
C PHE A 130 -5.62 -10.99 2.69
N ARG A 131 -6.00 -12.24 2.43
CA ARG A 131 -5.46 -13.07 1.35
C ARG A 131 -5.44 -12.37 -0.01
N ARG A 132 -6.57 -11.78 -0.41
CA ARG A 132 -6.69 -11.08 -1.71
C ARG A 132 -5.86 -9.80 -1.75
N VAL A 133 -5.81 -9.08 -0.64
CA VAL A 133 -5.03 -7.85 -0.53
C VAL A 133 -3.55 -8.15 -0.65
N PHE A 134 -3.04 -9.23 -0.01
CA PHE A 134 -1.64 -9.65 -0.15
C PHE A 134 -1.30 -10.14 -1.56
N GLN A 135 -2.22 -10.78 -2.27
CA GLN A 135 -2.04 -11.10 -3.69
C GLN A 135 -1.81 -9.82 -4.52
N ALA A 136 -2.65 -8.81 -4.34
CA ALA A 136 -2.51 -7.53 -5.02
C ALA A 136 -1.19 -6.81 -4.63
N GLN A 137 -0.80 -6.85 -3.35
CA GLN A 137 0.46 -6.28 -2.88
C GLN A 137 1.69 -6.98 -3.48
N LEU A 138 1.67 -8.31 -3.61
CA LEU A 138 2.75 -9.06 -4.25
C LEU A 138 2.91 -8.69 -5.73
N VAL A 139 1.81 -8.55 -6.45
CA VAL A 139 1.83 -8.07 -7.84
C VAL A 139 2.42 -6.66 -7.90
N SER A 140 1.97 -5.76 -7.03
CA SER A 140 2.49 -4.37 -6.97
C SER A 140 3.99 -4.35 -6.66
N LEU A 141 4.46 -5.15 -5.70
CA LEU A 141 5.87 -5.26 -5.37
C LEU A 141 6.70 -5.81 -6.55
N ALA A 142 6.18 -6.82 -7.25
CA ALA A 142 6.84 -7.34 -8.45
C ALA A 142 6.99 -6.26 -9.53
N CYS A 143 5.92 -5.47 -9.76
CA CYS A 143 5.99 -4.34 -10.71
C CYS A 143 7.02 -3.28 -10.26
N ILE A 144 7.10 -2.97 -8.96
CA ILE A 144 8.08 -2.00 -8.43
C ILE A 144 9.50 -2.54 -8.58
N VAL A 145 9.74 -3.82 -8.27
CA VAL A 145 11.06 -4.46 -8.47
C VAL A 145 11.46 -4.39 -9.94
N ILE A 146 10.57 -4.73 -10.86
CA ILE A 146 10.82 -4.62 -12.31
C ILE A 146 11.14 -3.15 -12.68
N ALA A 147 10.38 -2.19 -12.17
CA ALA A 147 10.61 -0.77 -12.43
C ALA A 147 11.99 -0.31 -11.92
N ILE A 148 12.42 -0.73 -10.73
CA ILE A 148 13.77 -0.45 -10.19
C ILE A 148 14.85 -1.01 -11.12
N VAL A 149 14.69 -2.24 -11.62
CA VAL A 149 15.66 -2.86 -12.53
C VAL A 149 15.71 -2.12 -13.88
N VAL A 150 14.56 -1.82 -14.46
CA VAL A 150 14.47 -1.13 -15.77
C VAL A 150 14.97 0.31 -15.70
N ARG A 151 14.70 0.98 -14.57
CA ARG A 151 15.06 2.38 -14.35
C ARG A 151 16.24 2.55 -13.39
N PHE A 152 17.14 1.55 -13.35
CA PHE A 152 18.28 1.53 -12.44
C PHE A 152 19.16 2.77 -12.54
N GLY A 153 19.37 3.29 -13.75
CA GLY A 153 20.14 4.50 -14.01
C GLY A 153 19.48 5.82 -13.60
N ASP A 154 18.18 5.80 -13.28
CA ASP A 154 17.45 7.01 -12.84
C ASP A 154 17.50 7.19 -11.32
N LEU A 155 18.04 6.21 -10.60
CA LEU A 155 18.20 6.26 -9.15
C LEU A 155 19.48 7.01 -8.79
N GLU A 156 19.34 7.92 -7.83
CA GLU A 156 20.44 8.72 -7.27
C GLU A 156 21.25 7.89 -6.25
N TRP A 157 22.08 6.97 -6.73
CA TRP A 157 22.81 5.99 -5.91
C TRP A 157 23.79 6.62 -4.91
N GLU A 158 24.16 7.88 -5.09
CA GLU A 158 24.92 8.66 -4.11
C GLU A 158 24.10 9.02 -2.87
N ARG A 159 22.77 8.98 -2.98
CA ARG A 159 21.85 9.25 -1.87
C ARG A 159 21.57 7.94 -1.12
N PRO A 160 21.72 7.93 0.22
CA PRO A 160 21.38 6.75 1.03
C PRO A 160 19.93 6.26 0.82
N ALA A 161 19.02 7.17 0.49
CA ALA A 161 17.61 6.82 0.25
C ALA A 161 17.41 5.90 -0.98
N ALA A 162 18.27 5.97 -2.00
CA ALA A 162 18.20 5.05 -3.15
C ALA A 162 18.45 3.61 -2.72
N TRP A 163 19.46 3.39 -1.88
CA TRP A 163 19.76 2.07 -1.31
C TRP A 163 18.67 1.61 -0.34
N LEU A 164 18.25 2.47 0.59
CA LEU A 164 17.18 2.15 1.56
C LEU A 164 15.88 1.77 0.85
N PHE A 165 15.50 2.52 -0.19
CA PHE A 165 14.30 2.24 -0.99
C PHE A 165 14.45 0.90 -1.72
N SER A 166 15.52 0.71 -2.48
CA SER A 166 15.70 -0.48 -3.32
C SER A 166 15.83 -1.75 -2.50
N VAL A 167 16.67 -1.74 -1.45
CA VAL A 167 16.83 -2.87 -0.52
C VAL A 167 15.53 -3.08 0.27
N GLY A 168 14.88 -2.02 0.74
CA GLY A 168 13.61 -2.10 1.45
C GLY A 168 12.50 -2.77 0.62
N ILE A 169 12.39 -2.43 -0.66
CA ILE A 169 11.45 -3.07 -1.59
C ILE A 169 11.80 -4.55 -1.81
N ALA A 170 13.08 -4.87 -2.03
CA ALA A 170 13.53 -6.25 -2.23
C ALA A 170 13.26 -7.11 -0.98
N VAL A 171 13.61 -6.61 0.20
CA VAL A 171 13.32 -7.29 1.49
C VAL A 171 11.81 -7.44 1.69
N SER A 172 11.02 -6.40 1.43
CA SER A 172 9.56 -6.46 1.53
C SER A 172 8.96 -7.52 0.60
N ALA A 173 9.46 -7.63 -0.63
CA ALA A 173 9.00 -8.64 -1.59
C ALA A 173 9.27 -10.06 -1.05
N VAL A 174 10.45 -10.31 -0.51
CA VAL A 174 10.81 -11.62 0.08
C VAL A 174 9.97 -11.92 1.32
N VAL A 175 9.84 -10.95 2.22
CA VAL A 175 9.05 -11.11 3.47
C VAL A 175 7.57 -11.38 3.14
N TYR A 176 6.98 -10.59 2.24
CA TYR A 176 5.57 -10.76 1.85
C TYR A 176 5.33 -12.08 1.11
N ALA A 177 6.24 -12.48 0.23
CA ALA A 177 6.15 -13.78 -0.46
C ALA A 177 6.23 -14.94 0.54
N THR A 178 7.20 -14.89 1.46
CA THR A 178 7.38 -15.91 2.51
C THR A 178 6.14 -15.99 3.43
N PHE A 179 5.65 -14.83 3.88
CA PHE A 179 4.44 -14.72 4.68
C PHE A 179 3.24 -15.34 3.93
N TYR A 180 2.98 -14.90 2.71
CA TYR A 180 1.87 -15.38 1.89
C TYR A 180 1.93 -16.91 1.69
N VAL A 181 3.08 -17.44 1.27
CA VAL A 181 3.25 -18.87 1.03
C VAL A 181 3.07 -19.68 2.32
N THR A 182 3.56 -19.17 3.45
CA THR A 182 3.41 -19.82 4.76
C THR A 182 1.95 -19.92 5.17
N LEU A 183 1.19 -18.83 5.06
CA LEU A 183 -0.23 -18.78 5.43
C LEU A 183 -1.08 -19.63 4.46
N GLU A 184 -0.81 -19.53 3.16
CA GLU A 184 -1.51 -20.33 2.14
C GLU A 184 -1.31 -21.84 2.35
N ARG A 185 -0.08 -22.27 2.71
CA ARG A 185 0.20 -23.66 3.04
C ARG A 185 -0.55 -24.12 4.30
N ARG A 186 -0.64 -23.28 5.33
CA ARG A 186 -1.41 -23.58 6.56
C ARG A 186 -2.89 -23.70 6.25
N GLN A 187 -3.44 -22.76 5.47
CA GLN A 187 -4.84 -22.79 5.05
C GLN A 187 -5.19 -24.07 4.30
N ARG A 188 -4.37 -24.48 3.32
CA ARG A 188 -4.58 -25.74 2.57
C ARG A 188 -4.51 -26.98 3.47
N ARG A 189 -3.69 -26.98 4.50
CA ARG A 189 -3.62 -28.10 5.46
C ARG A 189 -4.87 -28.14 6.35
N ALA A 190 -5.33 -27.00 6.85
CA ALA A 190 -6.54 -26.92 7.66
C ALA A 190 -7.79 -27.41 6.90
N MET A 191 -7.89 -27.12 5.58
CA MET A 191 -8.99 -27.61 4.74
C MET A 191 -8.92 -29.10 4.43
N ARG A 192 -7.77 -29.78 4.60
CA ARG A 192 -7.61 -31.21 4.32
C ARG A 192 -7.87 -32.09 5.54
N HIS A 193 -7.89 -31.52 6.72
CA HIS A 193 -8.11 -32.21 7.99
C HIS A 193 -9.14 -31.41 8.80
N PRO A 194 -10.42 -31.41 8.36
CA PRO A 194 -11.51 -30.72 9.05
C PRO A 194 -11.83 -31.36 10.41
#